data_3ecd746d58806d406b20b3546b75d992
#
_entry.id   3ecd746d58806d406b20b3546b75d992
#
_cell.length_a   1.000
_cell.length_b   1.000
_cell.length_c   1.000
_cell.angle_alpha   90.00
_cell.angle_beta   90.00
_cell.angle_gamma   90.00
#
_symmetry.space_group_name_H-M   'P 1'
#
loop_
_entity.id
_entity.type
_entity.pdbx_description
1 polymer ?
#
loop_
_entity_poly.entity_id
_entity_poly.type
_entity_poly.pdbx_seq_one_letter_code
_entity_poly.pdbx_strand_id
1 'polypeptide(L)'
;MRQHPYLSAGTEARALVPNRWDVVAIPLLFLVVFAVVIGVKQASAPIEVLQTTEISLDPWYLPDYALRTTLRMLAGLVCSLLFTLIYGTLAAKSRRLELVLVPILDVLQSVPVLGYLSFTVTFFLGLFPGSVAGAECAAIFAIFTAQAWNMTFSFYQSLRTIPADLDEACRSFRLGAWQRFWRLEVPYAMPGLIWNMM
;
A
#
# COMPACT_ATOMS: atom_id res chain seq x y z
N MET A 1 37.43 -6.69 -43.54
CA MET A 1 36.00 -6.65 -43.23
C MET A 1 35.71 -7.79 -42.26
N ARG A 2 35.59 -7.48 -40.96
CA ARG A 2 35.15 -8.46 -39.93
C ARG A 2 33.70 -8.09 -39.57
N GLN A 3 32.78 -8.97 -39.98
CA GLN A 3 31.38 -8.86 -39.58
C GLN A 3 31.27 -9.27 -38.13
N HIS A 4 30.85 -8.34 -37.25
CA HIS A 4 30.43 -8.68 -35.92
C HIS A 4 29.00 -9.25 -36.00
N PRO A 5 28.74 -10.46 -35.51
CA PRO A 5 27.39 -10.94 -35.37
C PRO A 5 26.78 -10.26 -34.14
N TYR A 6 26.00 -9.21 -34.36
CA TYR A 6 25.10 -8.74 -33.33
C TYR A 6 24.03 -9.79 -33.12
N LEU A 7 24.16 -10.49 -31.99
CA LEU A 7 23.18 -11.41 -31.46
C LEU A 7 21.83 -10.69 -31.44
N SER A 8 20.92 -11.17 -32.26
CA SER A 8 19.50 -10.87 -32.09
C SER A 8 19.12 -11.32 -30.68
N ALA A 9 18.97 -10.35 -29.77
CA ALA A 9 18.31 -10.59 -28.50
C ALA A 9 16.87 -10.96 -28.84
N GLY A 10 16.64 -12.24 -29.03
CA GLY A 10 15.32 -12.81 -29.03
C GLY A 10 14.66 -12.33 -27.73
N THR A 11 13.59 -11.57 -27.86
CA THR A 11 12.60 -11.39 -26.83
C THR A 11 12.04 -12.76 -26.53
N GLU A 12 12.77 -13.53 -25.72
CA GLU A 12 12.16 -14.65 -25.03
C GLU A 12 11.07 -14.02 -24.16
N ALA A 13 9.84 -14.08 -24.70
CA ALA A 13 8.67 -14.05 -23.86
C ALA A 13 8.94 -15.11 -22.81
N ARG A 14 9.41 -14.72 -21.63
CA ARG A 14 9.48 -15.61 -20.48
C ARG A 14 8.08 -16.17 -20.34
N ALA A 15 7.87 -17.33 -20.89
CA ALA A 15 6.68 -18.10 -20.63
C ALA A 15 6.54 -18.08 -19.12
N LEU A 16 5.36 -17.73 -18.63
CA LEU A 16 5.01 -17.79 -17.22
C LEU A 16 5.05 -19.28 -16.82
N VAL A 17 6.26 -19.81 -16.72
CA VAL A 17 6.47 -21.17 -16.22
C VAL A 17 6.29 -21.06 -14.72
N PRO A 18 5.27 -21.71 -14.15
CA PRO A 18 5.01 -21.65 -12.71
C PRO A 18 6.28 -22.12 -11.98
N ASN A 19 6.80 -21.26 -11.14
CA ASN A 19 7.92 -21.55 -10.27
C ASN A 19 7.41 -22.35 -9.06
N ARG A 20 8.29 -23.20 -8.46
CA ARG A 20 7.96 -23.90 -7.21
C ARG A 20 7.45 -22.99 -6.09
N TRP A 21 7.77 -21.70 -6.11
CA TRP A 21 7.26 -20.71 -5.20
C TRP A 21 5.81 -20.29 -5.50
N ASP A 22 5.36 -20.43 -6.75
CA ASP A 22 3.99 -20.12 -7.13
C ASP A 22 3.01 -21.14 -6.52
N VAL A 23 3.46 -22.37 -6.28
CA VAL A 23 2.69 -23.42 -5.60
C VAL A 23 2.34 -23.01 -4.16
N VAL A 24 3.17 -22.19 -3.53
CA VAL A 24 2.91 -21.66 -2.18
C VAL A 24 2.22 -20.30 -2.26
N ALA A 25 2.66 -19.44 -3.17
CA ALA A 25 2.15 -18.07 -3.29
C ALA A 25 0.70 -18.02 -3.75
N ILE A 26 0.29 -18.87 -4.69
CA ILE A 26 -1.08 -18.90 -5.20
C ILE A 26 -2.09 -19.34 -4.13
N PRO A 27 -1.92 -20.45 -3.41
CA PRO A 27 -2.81 -20.82 -2.30
C PRO A 27 -2.83 -19.77 -1.19
N LEU A 28 -1.68 -19.18 -0.86
CA LEU A 28 -1.60 -18.11 0.13
C LEU A 28 -2.40 -16.88 -0.32
N LEU A 29 -2.30 -16.49 -1.59
CA LEU A 29 -3.08 -15.39 -2.16
C LEU A 29 -4.59 -15.69 -2.07
N PHE A 30 -5.02 -16.91 -2.46
CA PHE A 30 -6.41 -17.32 -2.34
C PHE A 30 -6.89 -17.34 -0.90
N LEU A 31 -6.06 -17.78 0.05
CA LEU A 31 -6.38 -17.76 1.47
C LEU A 31 -6.56 -16.32 1.98
N VAL A 32 -5.70 -15.41 1.58
CA VAL A 32 -5.81 -13.98 1.94
C VAL A 32 -7.08 -13.38 1.34
N VAL A 33 -7.36 -13.61 0.05
CA VAL A 33 -8.58 -13.12 -0.61
C VAL A 33 -9.84 -13.68 0.07
N PHE A 34 -9.85 -14.97 0.38
CA PHE A 34 -10.95 -15.63 1.07
C PHE A 34 -11.18 -15.05 2.48
N ALA A 35 -10.08 -14.83 3.23
CA ALA A 35 -10.14 -14.19 4.55
C ALA A 35 -10.67 -12.75 4.47
N VAL A 36 -10.25 -11.97 3.45
CA VAL A 36 -10.79 -10.63 3.20
C VAL A 36 -12.29 -10.68 2.92
N VAL A 37 -12.76 -11.58 2.07
CA VAL A 37 -14.19 -11.72 1.75
C VAL A 37 -15.01 -12.08 2.98
N ILE A 38 -14.51 -12.97 3.84
CA ILE A 38 -15.18 -13.31 5.11
C ILE A 38 -15.18 -12.10 6.03
N GLY A 39 -14.06 -11.40 6.18
CA GLY A 39 -13.94 -10.20 7.00
C GLY A 39 -14.93 -9.11 6.59
N VAL A 40 -15.06 -8.84 5.29
CA VAL A 40 -16.04 -7.87 4.75
C VAL A 40 -17.48 -8.29 5.06
N LYS A 41 -17.84 -9.57 4.88
CA LYS A 41 -19.16 -10.06 5.22
C LYS A 41 -19.49 -9.90 6.71
N GLN A 42 -18.54 -10.19 7.60
CA GLN A 42 -18.72 -10.02 9.04
C GLN A 42 -18.79 -8.55 9.45
N ALA A 43 -18.01 -7.68 8.83
CA ALA A 43 -18.03 -6.24 9.09
C ALA A 43 -19.33 -5.58 8.62
N SER A 44 -20.00 -6.15 7.61
CA SER A 44 -21.29 -5.65 7.08
C SER A 44 -22.49 -6.17 7.85
N ALA A 45 -22.31 -7.07 8.84
CA ALA A 45 -23.39 -7.56 9.66
C ALA A 45 -23.95 -6.42 10.55
N PRO A 46 -25.29 -6.27 10.65
CA PRO A 46 -25.88 -5.28 11.54
C PRO A 46 -25.50 -5.59 13.00
N ILE A 47 -25.13 -4.56 13.74
CA ILE A 47 -24.93 -4.68 15.19
C ILE A 47 -26.34 -4.77 15.80
N GLU A 48 -26.78 -5.93 16.14
CA GLU A 48 -27.92 -6.08 17.01
C GLU A 48 -27.56 -5.48 18.37
N VAL A 49 -28.24 -4.36 18.64
CA VAL A 49 -28.31 -3.60 19.90
C VAL A 49 -27.37 -4.08 21.01
N LEU A 50 -26.27 -3.30 21.20
CA LEU A 50 -25.47 -3.22 22.44
C LEU A 50 -25.28 -4.55 23.24
N GLN A 51 -25.18 -5.65 22.57
CA GLN A 51 -24.49 -6.79 23.16
C GLN A 51 -23.00 -6.39 23.17
N THR A 52 -22.55 -5.97 24.34
CA THR A 52 -21.12 -5.96 24.63
C THR A 52 -20.63 -7.34 24.27
N THR A 53 -20.00 -7.47 23.11
CA THR A 53 -19.37 -8.72 22.70
C THR A 53 -18.26 -8.93 23.72
N GLU A 54 -18.53 -9.75 24.73
CA GLU A 54 -17.54 -10.06 25.75
C GLU A 54 -16.33 -10.64 25.01
N ILE A 55 -15.22 -9.97 25.18
CA ILE A 55 -13.95 -10.44 24.61
C ILE A 55 -13.66 -11.77 25.33
N SER A 56 -13.78 -12.87 24.62
CA SER A 56 -13.47 -14.18 25.17
C SER A 56 -11.95 -14.30 25.36
N LEU A 57 -11.55 -14.61 26.58
CA LEU A 57 -10.14 -14.90 26.92
C LEU A 57 -9.75 -16.35 26.63
N ASP A 58 -10.67 -17.14 26.04
CA ASP A 58 -10.39 -18.52 25.66
C ASP A 58 -9.32 -18.53 24.54
N PRO A 59 -8.22 -19.29 24.71
CA PRO A 59 -7.14 -19.39 23.73
C PRO A 59 -7.58 -19.79 22.32
N TRP A 60 -8.71 -20.46 22.16
CA TRP A 60 -9.24 -20.88 20.86
C TRP A 60 -9.68 -19.70 19.98
N TYR A 61 -10.01 -18.54 20.58
CA TYR A 61 -10.37 -17.33 19.82
C TYR A 61 -9.17 -16.47 19.40
N LEU A 62 -7.96 -16.72 19.94
CA LEU A 62 -6.77 -15.98 19.60
C LEU A 62 -6.42 -16.00 18.09
N PRO A 63 -6.53 -17.14 17.39
CA PRO A 63 -6.28 -17.16 15.95
C PRO A 63 -7.24 -16.27 15.15
N ASP A 64 -8.53 -16.22 15.54
CA ASP A 64 -9.52 -15.33 14.87
C ASP A 64 -9.20 -13.86 15.10
N TYR A 65 -8.84 -13.48 16.31
CA TYR A 65 -8.43 -12.10 16.64
C TYR A 65 -7.14 -11.72 15.92
N ALA A 66 -6.16 -12.60 15.85
CA ALA A 66 -4.92 -12.39 15.12
C ALA A 66 -5.19 -12.21 13.62
N LEU A 67 -6.04 -13.05 13.04
CA LEU A 67 -6.42 -12.96 11.64
C LEU A 67 -7.08 -11.61 11.31
N ARG A 68 -8.06 -11.20 12.11
CA ARG A 68 -8.75 -9.91 11.93
C ARG A 68 -7.78 -8.73 12.02
N THR A 69 -6.90 -8.74 13.02
CA THR A 69 -5.89 -7.69 13.20
C THR A 69 -4.94 -7.65 11.99
N THR A 70 -4.46 -8.80 11.55
CA THR A 70 -3.58 -8.90 10.38
C THR A 70 -4.26 -8.38 9.12
N LEU A 71 -5.55 -8.70 8.91
CA LEU A 71 -6.31 -8.19 7.76
C LEU A 71 -6.46 -6.66 7.78
N ARG A 72 -6.73 -6.07 8.96
CA ARG A 72 -6.77 -4.60 9.13
C ARG A 72 -5.42 -3.97 8.79
N MET A 73 -4.33 -4.57 9.30
CA MET A 73 -2.96 -4.10 9.00
C MET A 73 -2.66 -4.18 7.51
N LEU A 74 -3.00 -5.27 6.85
CA LEU A 74 -2.81 -5.43 5.40
C LEU A 74 -3.67 -4.42 4.62
N ALA A 75 -4.92 -4.21 4.99
CA ALA A 75 -5.78 -3.22 4.36
C ALA A 75 -5.21 -1.79 4.51
N GLY A 76 -4.78 -1.41 5.71
CA GLY A 76 -4.13 -0.14 5.96
C GLY A 76 -2.84 0.03 5.16
N LEU A 77 -2.03 -1.02 5.07
CA LEU A 77 -0.81 -1.04 4.27
C LEU A 77 -1.09 -0.85 2.78
N VAL A 78 -2.07 -1.56 2.22
CA VAL A 78 -2.46 -1.42 0.81
C VAL A 78 -2.95 0.00 0.53
N CYS A 79 -3.79 0.56 1.40
CA CYS A 79 -4.23 1.95 1.27
C CYS A 79 -3.05 2.94 1.34
N SER A 80 -2.11 2.74 2.26
CA SER A 80 -0.91 3.56 2.39
C SER A 80 -0.02 3.47 1.16
N LEU A 81 0.15 2.28 0.60
CA LEU A 81 0.95 2.07 -0.61
C LEU A 81 0.31 2.75 -1.83
N LEU A 82 -1.00 2.56 -2.02
CA LEU A 82 -1.73 3.22 -3.12
C LEU A 82 -1.65 4.75 -3.00
N PHE A 83 -1.88 5.27 -1.80
CA PHE A 83 -1.73 6.71 -1.54
C PHE A 83 -0.31 7.19 -1.86
N THR A 84 0.71 6.48 -1.37
CA THR A 84 2.12 6.78 -1.60
C THR A 84 2.47 6.84 -3.08
N LEU A 85 2.08 5.84 -3.85
CA LEU A 85 2.37 5.79 -5.29
C LEU A 85 1.69 6.93 -6.05
N ILE A 86 0.46 7.27 -5.71
CA ILE A 86 -0.28 8.35 -6.36
C ILE A 86 0.26 9.71 -5.91
N TYR A 87 0.24 9.98 -4.61
CA TYR A 87 0.60 11.27 -4.04
C TYR A 87 2.07 11.63 -4.28
N GLY A 88 2.98 10.68 -4.00
CA GLY A 88 4.41 10.88 -4.18
C GLY A 88 4.79 11.10 -5.65
N THR A 89 4.14 10.38 -6.58
CA THR A 89 4.36 10.60 -8.02
C THR A 89 3.85 11.98 -8.46
N LEU A 90 2.69 12.41 -8.01
CA LEU A 90 2.14 13.73 -8.32
C LEU A 90 3.05 14.85 -7.79
N ALA A 91 3.52 14.72 -6.55
CA ALA A 91 4.45 15.66 -5.95
C ALA A 91 5.80 15.70 -6.68
N ALA A 92 6.36 14.54 -7.06
CA ALA A 92 7.66 14.47 -7.71
C ALA A 92 7.66 14.96 -9.17
N LYS A 93 6.56 14.76 -9.91
CA LYS A 93 6.49 15.06 -11.35
C LYS A 93 6.03 16.47 -11.69
N SER A 94 5.44 17.19 -10.76
CA SER A 94 4.91 18.53 -11.01
C SER A 94 5.40 19.53 -9.97
N ARG A 95 6.24 20.48 -10.40
CA ARG A 95 6.76 21.54 -9.53
C ARG A 95 5.67 22.39 -8.86
N ARG A 96 4.52 22.56 -9.54
CA ARG A 96 3.40 23.29 -8.95
C ARG A 96 2.72 22.51 -7.83
N LEU A 97 2.56 21.20 -8.05
CA LEU A 97 1.99 20.31 -7.05
C LEU A 97 2.97 20.08 -5.89
N GLU A 98 4.25 19.98 -6.15
CA GLU A 98 5.30 19.87 -5.14
C GLU A 98 5.19 20.98 -4.08
N LEU A 99 5.06 22.24 -4.52
CA LEU A 99 4.96 23.40 -3.65
C LEU A 99 3.75 23.39 -2.70
N VAL A 100 2.74 22.60 -3.02
CA VAL A 100 1.52 22.47 -2.22
C VAL A 100 1.50 21.14 -1.47
N LEU A 101 1.78 20.04 -2.16
CA LEU A 101 1.64 18.69 -1.61
C LEU A 101 2.71 18.39 -0.55
N VAL A 102 3.96 18.84 -0.74
CA VAL A 102 5.03 18.56 0.23
C VAL A 102 4.76 19.27 1.56
N PRO A 103 4.43 20.59 1.62
CA PRO A 103 4.04 21.23 2.88
C PRO A 103 2.80 20.61 3.54
N ILE A 104 1.79 20.21 2.77
CA ILE A 104 0.63 19.50 3.33
C ILE A 104 1.06 18.20 3.99
N LEU A 105 1.93 17.42 3.34
CA LEU A 105 2.45 16.18 3.89
C LEU A 105 3.23 16.44 5.20
N ASP A 106 4.06 17.49 5.24
CA ASP A 106 4.81 17.88 6.44
C ASP A 106 3.90 18.25 7.61
N VAL A 107 2.82 18.96 7.34
CA VAL A 107 1.81 19.31 8.36
C VAL A 107 1.10 18.03 8.84
N LEU A 108 0.67 17.16 7.93
CA LEU A 108 -0.07 15.95 8.28
C LEU A 108 0.77 14.97 9.10
N GLN A 109 2.06 14.82 8.79
CA GLN A 109 2.96 13.97 9.58
C GLN A 109 3.28 14.55 10.96
N SER A 110 3.16 15.86 11.12
CA SER A 110 3.42 16.52 12.40
C SER A 110 2.29 16.33 13.42
N VAL A 111 1.09 15.95 12.96
CA VAL A 111 -0.06 15.71 13.82
C VAL A 111 -0.01 14.32 14.41
N PRO A 112 0.08 14.15 15.75
CA PRO A 112 0.07 12.82 16.37
C PRO A 112 -1.23 12.08 16.05
N VAL A 113 -1.13 10.79 15.69
CA VAL A 113 -2.30 9.95 15.37
C VAL A 113 -3.34 9.98 16.49
N LEU A 114 -2.88 9.96 17.74
CA LEU A 114 -3.75 10.02 18.91
C LEU A 114 -4.57 11.31 19.00
N GLY A 115 -4.07 12.43 18.43
CA GLY A 115 -4.74 13.72 18.47
C GLY A 115 -6.04 13.76 17.67
N TYR A 116 -6.14 12.99 16.60
CA TYR A 116 -7.35 12.96 15.77
C TYR A 116 -8.11 11.63 15.84
N LEU A 117 -7.62 10.66 16.60
CA LEU A 117 -8.22 9.32 16.69
C LEU A 117 -9.68 9.40 17.16
N SER A 118 -9.97 10.17 18.20
CA SER A 118 -11.33 10.30 18.73
C SER A 118 -12.30 10.89 17.71
N PHE A 119 -11.87 11.92 16.98
CA PHE A 119 -12.66 12.50 15.88
C PHE A 119 -12.89 11.48 14.77
N THR A 120 -11.85 10.77 14.35
CA THR A 120 -11.90 9.77 13.29
C THR A 120 -12.87 8.63 13.65
N VAL A 121 -12.78 8.11 14.88
CA VAL A 121 -13.67 7.05 15.35
C VAL A 121 -15.12 7.53 15.33
N THR A 122 -15.39 8.72 15.88
CA THR A 122 -16.75 9.31 15.90
C THR A 122 -17.28 9.53 14.47
N PHE A 123 -16.44 10.01 13.58
CA PHE A 123 -16.80 10.22 12.17
C PHE A 123 -17.21 8.93 11.48
N PHE A 124 -16.37 7.88 11.56
CA PHE A 124 -16.67 6.61 10.89
C PHE A 124 -17.85 5.86 11.53
N LEU A 125 -18.00 5.92 12.86
CA LEU A 125 -19.19 5.37 13.52
C LEU A 125 -20.47 6.09 13.10
N GLY A 126 -20.41 7.41 12.93
CA GLY A 126 -21.52 8.20 12.43
C GLY A 126 -21.85 7.93 10.96
N LEU A 127 -20.85 7.59 10.14
CA LEU A 127 -21.04 7.26 8.73
C LEU A 127 -21.71 5.87 8.53
N PHE A 128 -21.46 4.93 9.45
CA PHE A 128 -22.02 3.57 9.42
C PHE A 128 -22.77 3.24 10.71
N PRO A 129 -23.90 3.90 10.99
CA PRO A 129 -24.63 3.71 12.22
C PRO A 129 -25.15 2.26 12.33
N GLY A 130 -24.98 1.64 13.49
CA GLY A 130 -25.42 0.27 13.74
C GLY A 130 -24.60 -0.84 13.05
N SER A 131 -23.41 -0.53 12.52
CA SER A 131 -22.56 -1.50 11.85
C SER A 131 -21.13 -1.53 12.43
N VAL A 132 -20.55 -2.71 12.50
CA VAL A 132 -19.13 -2.91 12.86
C VAL A 132 -18.20 -2.24 11.84
N ALA A 133 -18.68 -2.01 10.60
CA ALA A 133 -17.91 -1.40 9.54
C ALA A 133 -17.32 -0.03 9.91
N GLY A 134 -18.03 0.76 10.73
CA GLY A 134 -17.54 2.04 11.22
C GLY A 134 -16.24 1.90 12.04
N ALA A 135 -16.23 0.96 12.98
CA ALA A 135 -15.06 0.68 13.80
C ALA A 135 -13.90 0.08 12.97
N GLU A 136 -14.22 -0.79 12.01
CA GLU A 136 -13.22 -1.37 11.10
C GLU A 136 -12.57 -0.30 10.21
N CYS A 137 -13.38 0.58 9.61
CA CYS A 137 -12.88 1.70 8.80
C CYS A 137 -12.03 2.67 9.63
N ALA A 138 -12.44 2.97 10.87
CA ALA A 138 -11.66 3.82 11.77
C ALA A 138 -10.30 3.21 12.10
N ALA A 139 -10.26 1.91 12.37
CA ALA A 139 -9.02 1.18 12.66
C ALA A 139 -8.09 1.15 11.43
N ILE A 140 -8.62 0.83 10.24
CA ILE A 140 -7.86 0.83 8.99
C ILE A 140 -7.32 2.23 8.68
N PHE A 141 -8.13 3.28 8.88
CA PHE A 141 -7.70 4.66 8.67
C PHE A 141 -6.59 5.07 9.65
N ALA A 142 -6.68 4.67 10.91
CA ALA A 142 -5.62 4.95 11.89
C ALA A 142 -4.29 4.27 11.49
N ILE A 143 -4.32 3.02 11.03
CA ILE A 143 -3.14 2.30 10.53
C ILE A 143 -2.60 2.97 9.26
N PHE A 144 -3.50 3.33 8.34
CA PHE A 144 -3.16 4.04 7.12
C PHE A 144 -2.39 5.32 7.42
N THR A 145 -2.93 6.19 8.27
CA THR A 145 -2.31 7.48 8.57
C THR A 145 -0.98 7.34 9.32
N ALA A 146 -0.80 6.30 10.12
CA ALA A 146 0.46 6.04 10.81
C ALA A 146 1.63 5.72 9.85
N GLN A 147 1.34 5.16 8.69
CA GLN A 147 2.36 4.71 7.72
C GLN A 147 2.45 5.63 6.48
N ALA A 148 1.33 6.16 6.01
CA ALA A 148 1.21 6.83 4.71
C ALA A 148 2.19 8.00 4.55
N TRP A 149 2.35 8.81 5.58
CA TRP A 149 3.18 10.02 5.50
C TRP A 149 4.66 9.68 5.28
N ASN A 150 5.21 8.81 6.10
CA ASN A 150 6.61 8.39 6.02
C ASN A 150 6.92 7.68 4.70
N MET A 151 6.04 6.77 4.29
CA MET A 151 6.17 6.06 3.01
C MET A 151 6.15 7.02 1.83
N THR A 152 5.22 7.98 1.84
CA THR A 152 5.06 8.97 0.75
C THR A 152 6.26 9.88 0.66
N PHE A 153 6.77 10.34 1.79
CA PHE A 153 7.95 11.22 1.82
C PHE A 153 9.21 10.49 1.32
N SER A 154 9.41 9.26 1.76
CA SER A 154 10.52 8.41 1.29
C SER A 154 10.43 8.12 -0.20
N PHE A 155 9.23 7.81 -0.70
CA PHE A 155 9.00 7.58 -2.12
C PHE A 155 9.25 8.85 -2.95
N TYR A 156 8.72 9.98 -2.52
CA TYR A 156 8.95 11.27 -3.16
C TYR A 156 10.45 11.60 -3.24
N GLN A 157 11.19 11.46 -2.13
CA GLN A 157 12.64 11.69 -2.11
C GLN A 157 13.36 10.75 -3.07
N SER A 158 13.02 9.47 -3.08
CA SER A 158 13.61 8.50 -4.00
C SER A 158 13.41 8.91 -5.46
N LEU A 159 12.22 9.37 -5.83
CA LEU A 159 11.96 9.83 -7.21
C LEU A 159 12.77 11.08 -7.58
N ARG A 160 13.06 11.96 -6.61
CA ARG A 160 13.84 13.18 -6.82
C ARG A 160 15.35 12.93 -6.92
N THR A 161 15.82 11.80 -6.43
CA THR A 161 17.23 11.42 -6.40
C THR A 161 17.62 10.40 -7.46
N ILE A 162 16.73 10.08 -8.41
CA ILE A 162 17.06 9.20 -9.53
C ILE A 162 18.21 9.80 -10.33
N PRO A 163 19.36 9.07 -10.54
CA PRO A 163 20.48 9.53 -11.32
C PRO A 163 20.09 9.87 -12.77
N ALA A 164 20.68 10.93 -13.32
CA ALA A 164 20.41 11.38 -14.68
C ALA A 164 20.71 10.29 -15.73
N ASP A 165 21.76 9.50 -15.50
CA ASP A 165 22.16 8.41 -16.41
C ASP A 165 21.07 7.36 -16.61
N LEU A 166 20.32 7.04 -15.53
CA LEU A 166 19.19 6.10 -15.60
C LEU A 166 18.01 6.71 -16.36
N ASP A 167 17.80 8.00 -16.20
CA ASP A 167 16.77 8.71 -16.96
C ASP A 167 17.08 8.78 -18.45
N GLU A 168 18.34 9.07 -18.79
CA GLU A 168 18.84 9.08 -20.17
C GLU A 168 18.77 7.69 -20.82
N ALA A 169 19.11 6.64 -20.07
CA ALA A 169 18.96 5.27 -20.53
C ALA A 169 17.49 4.94 -20.87
N CYS A 170 16.55 5.33 -20.02
CA CYS A 170 15.11 5.14 -20.28
C CYS A 170 14.65 5.88 -21.54
N ARG A 171 15.18 7.09 -21.78
CA ARG A 171 14.89 7.87 -22.99
C ARG A 171 15.49 7.21 -24.23
N SER A 172 16.70 6.69 -24.13
CA SER A 172 17.36 5.96 -25.24
C SER A 172 16.57 4.72 -25.65
N PHE A 173 15.97 4.02 -24.67
CA PHE A 173 15.08 2.88 -24.94
C PHE A 173 13.64 3.29 -25.30
N ARG A 174 13.35 4.60 -25.42
CA ARG A 174 12.03 5.16 -25.75
C ARG A 174 10.92 4.62 -24.84
N LEU A 175 11.20 4.47 -23.55
CA LEU A 175 10.20 3.98 -22.60
C LEU A 175 9.12 5.06 -22.39
N GLY A 176 7.85 4.64 -22.52
CA GLY A 176 6.72 5.51 -22.18
C GLY A 176 6.66 5.80 -20.67
N ALA A 177 5.92 6.85 -20.28
CA ALA A 177 5.82 7.28 -18.89
C ALA A 177 5.38 6.17 -17.92
N TRP A 178 4.44 5.32 -18.33
CA TRP A 178 3.98 4.17 -17.56
C TRP A 178 5.05 3.08 -17.40
N GLN A 179 5.79 2.79 -18.49
CA GLN A 179 6.87 1.82 -18.46
C GLN A 179 8.04 2.32 -17.61
N ARG A 180 8.37 3.62 -17.69
CA ARG A 180 9.38 4.25 -16.85
C ARG A 180 8.99 4.16 -15.37
N PHE A 181 7.74 4.45 -15.05
CA PHE A 181 7.23 4.35 -13.67
C PHE A 181 7.45 2.95 -13.09
N TRP A 182 7.01 1.90 -13.78
CA TRP A 182 7.10 0.54 -13.26
C TRP A 182 8.48 -0.13 -13.40
N ARG A 183 9.32 0.31 -14.36
CA ARG A 183 10.63 -0.31 -14.61
C ARG A 183 11.80 0.43 -13.97
N LEU A 184 11.66 1.72 -13.69
CA LEU A 184 12.70 2.54 -13.09
C LEU A 184 12.25 3.12 -11.74
N GLU A 185 11.18 3.92 -11.72
CA GLU A 185 10.82 4.75 -10.59
C GLU A 185 10.43 3.90 -9.36
N VAL A 186 9.52 2.94 -9.52
CA VAL A 186 9.09 2.07 -8.44
C VAL A 186 10.21 1.15 -7.94
N PRO A 187 10.95 0.42 -8.81
CA PRO A 187 12.06 -0.40 -8.35
C PRO A 187 13.18 0.39 -7.67
N TYR A 188 13.47 1.60 -8.14
CA TYR A 188 14.47 2.47 -7.52
C TYR A 188 14.05 2.92 -6.11
N ALA A 189 12.77 3.20 -5.91
CA ALA A 189 12.22 3.60 -4.62
C ALA A 189 11.95 2.41 -3.66
N MET A 190 11.98 1.17 -4.15
CA MET A 190 11.61 -0.01 -3.38
C MET A 190 12.37 -0.18 -2.05
N PRO A 191 13.70 0.04 -1.97
CA PRO A 191 14.41 -0.06 -0.70
C PRO A 191 13.87 0.89 0.37
N GLY A 192 13.59 2.15 -0.01
CA GLY A 192 13.01 3.13 0.90
C GLY A 192 11.57 2.80 1.29
N LEU A 193 10.77 2.27 0.36
CA LEU A 193 9.42 1.80 0.64
C LEU A 193 9.43 0.64 1.63
N ILE A 194 10.21 -0.40 1.39
CA ILE A 194 10.30 -1.58 2.27
C ILE A 194 10.73 -1.17 3.68
N TRP A 195 11.73 -0.27 3.79
CA TRP A 195 12.18 0.22 5.08
C TRP A 195 11.09 0.94 5.88
N ASN A 196 10.22 1.69 5.21
CA ASN A 196 9.11 2.41 5.86
C ASN A 196 7.82 1.57 6.00
N MET A 197 7.79 0.37 5.47
CA MET A 197 6.70 -0.60 5.69
C MET A 197 6.90 -1.43 6.96
N MET A 198 8.13 -1.51 7.45
CA MET A 198 8.49 -2.24 8.69
C MET A 198 8.33 -1.37 9.92
#